data_8b5941ce7bcc4359f6afe09fc632939f
#
_entry.id   8b5941ce7bcc4359f6afe09fc632939f
#
_cell.length_a   1.000
_cell.length_b   1.000
_cell.length_c   1.000
_cell.angle_alpha   90.00
_cell.angle_beta   90.00
_cell.angle_gamma   90.00
#
_symmetry.space_group_name_H-M   'P 1'
#
loop_
_entity.id
_entity.type
_entity.pdbx_description
1 polymer ?
#
loop_
_entity_poly.entity_id
_entity_poly.type
_entity_poly.pdbx_seq_one_letter_code
_entity_poly.pdbx_strand_id
1 'polypeptide(L)'
;MSRHSFSGAVRRYFSANDPVRVFVPVVAVGMVMYFLLCVIFGEGRFTSIFFSEGNDLFMDFFNSIRDASQGSAVYTERHVIYPPMANLLFLIFSRFTPSYYNSSSFEHRKLWIHYPSAIILIILFTMIIAVLLAFLIATQVRRGRMLNGAFAFFAIFSVPVLYTFERGNILSLCLLSLLVYAATYHSEKKCYREIGLLALAFAFSLKLYPAVFGYFLLCDKRYKETIRCCVYALLMLILPSFFFGGPACLITLFRNTFSFSSSGGSGIVAVLGYLRIPEWVFRVLSRLWILICAGAFLLAPFSGAARWKCWLMGLLTILVVPSLTSVYSWAFLLIPLLLLYKEYAPDENGRYGYTRRDWFYFWVILIPFFALPFRWFSAITINGLAVYLCTAVMSVYAVIDILASWLRKRREKKAEIVRF
;
A
#
# COMPACT_ATOMS: atom_id res chain seq x y z
N MET A 1 -24.84 22.33 -27.78
CA MET A 1 -25.26 21.19 -26.94
C MET A 1 -26.37 21.65 -26.02
N SER A 2 -27.59 21.11 -26.11
CA SER A 2 -28.71 21.55 -25.29
C SER A 2 -28.51 21.06 -23.81
N ARG A 3 -28.96 21.86 -22.82
CA ARG A 3 -28.92 21.52 -21.39
C ARG A 3 -29.50 20.12 -21.06
N HIS A 4 -30.52 19.69 -21.82
CA HIS A 4 -31.15 18.38 -21.69
C HIS A 4 -30.22 17.20 -22.09
N SER A 5 -29.29 17.38 -23.04
CA SER A 5 -28.35 16.38 -23.48
C SER A 5 -27.24 16.10 -22.41
N PHE A 6 -26.76 17.17 -21.75
CA PHE A 6 -25.70 17.04 -20.72
C PHE A 6 -26.22 16.33 -19.45
N SER A 7 -27.39 16.73 -18.95
CA SER A 7 -28.02 16.09 -17.78
C SER A 7 -28.30 14.60 -18.02
N GLY A 8 -28.76 14.23 -19.21
CA GLY A 8 -29.00 12.83 -19.59
C GLY A 8 -27.71 12.01 -19.71
N ALA A 9 -26.60 12.61 -20.14
CA ALA A 9 -25.29 11.97 -20.21
C ALA A 9 -24.71 11.73 -18.81
N VAL A 10 -24.76 12.72 -17.92
CA VAL A 10 -24.32 12.62 -16.52
C VAL A 10 -25.13 11.54 -15.78
N ARG A 11 -26.46 11.55 -15.92
CA ARG A 11 -27.33 10.54 -15.30
C ARG A 11 -26.98 9.12 -15.79
N ARG A 12 -26.72 8.93 -17.08
CA ARG A 12 -26.28 7.64 -17.65
C ARG A 12 -24.90 7.22 -17.15
N TYR A 13 -23.98 8.17 -16.96
CA TYR A 13 -22.65 7.89 -16.45
C TYR A 13 -22.71 7.26 -15.05
N PHE A 14 -23.51 7.83 -14.13
CA PHE A 14 -23.64 7.33 -12.76
C PHE A 14 -24.66 6.19 -12.58
N SER A 15 -25.57 5.98 -13.54
CA SER A 15 -26.58 4.91 -13.44
C SER A 15 -26.02 3.49 -13.64
N ALA A 16 -24.77 3.37 -14.08
CA ALA A 16 -24.13 2.08 -14.32
C ALA A 16 -23.77 1.30 -13.04
N ASN A 17 -23.96 1.86 -11.85
CA ASN A 17 -23.57 1.27 -10.57
C ASN A 17 -22.09 0.83 -10.58
N ASP A 18 -21.18 1.64 -11.14
CA ASP A 18 -19.76 1.33 -11.33
C ASP A 18 -18.87 2.22 -10.44
N PRO A 19 -18.19 1.65 -9.42
CA PRO A 19 -17.31 2.42 -8.55
C PRO A 19 -16.14 3.11 -9.26
N VAL A 20 -15.67 2.60 -10.41
CA VAL A 20 -14.62 3.25 -11.21
C VAL A 20 -15.08 4.63 -11.69
N ARG A 21 -16.35 4.75 -12.09
CA ARG A 21 -16.94 6.02 -12.53
C ARG A 21 -17.14 7.03 -11.40
N VAL A 22 -17.15 6.57 -10.16
CA VAL A 22 -17.21 7.43 -8.97
C VAL A 22 -15.81 7.81 -8.52
N PHE A 23 -14.84 6.88 -8.55
CA PHE A 23 -13.46 7.13 -8.15
C PHE A 23 -12.85 8.33 -8.90
N VAL A 24 -12.94 8.32 -10.22
CA VAL A 24 -12.33 9.33 -11.09
C VAL A 24 -12.76 10.75 -10.72
N PRO A 25 -14.06 11.11 -10.71
CA PRO A 25 -14.48 12.48 -10.39
C PRO A 25 -14.23 12.85 -8.92
N VAL A 26 -14.34 11.91 -7.97
CA VAL A 26 -14.10 12.20 -6.55
C VAL A 26 -12.64 12.56 -6.30
N VAL A 27 -11.70 11.78 -6.82
CA VAL A 27 -10.27 12.08 -6.67
C VAL A 27 -9.92 13.35 -7.45
N ALA A 28 -10.48 13.55 -8.65
CA ALA A 28 -10.29 14.79 -9.43
C ALA A 28 -10.74 16.03 -8.65
N VAL A 29 -11.93 16.00 -8.05
CA VAL A 29 -12.44 17.10 -7.21
C VAL A 29 -11.52 17.31 -5.99
N GLY A 30 -11.07 16.25 -5.34
CA GLY A 30 -10.09 16.34 -4.25
C GLY A 30 -8.82 17.06 -4.66
N MET A 31 -8.26 16.73 -5.84
CA MET A 31 -7.06 17.39 -6.39
C MET A 31 -7.31 18.87 -6.71
N VAL A 32 -8.45 19.20 -7.32
CA VAL A 32 -8.81 20.59 -7.63
C VAL A 32 -9.00 21.40 -6.35
N MET A 33 -9.73 20.86 -5.38
CA MET A 33 -9.90 21.50 -4.09
C MET A 33 -8.57 21.72 -3.37
N TYR A 34 -7.70 20.74 -3.43
CA TYR A 34 -6.36 20.85 -2.93
C TYR A 34 -5.61 22.04 -3.55
N PHE A 35 -5.57 22.10 -4.88
CA PHE A 35 -4.89 23.17 -5.59
C PHE A 35 -5.47 24.56 -5.24
N LEU A 36 -6.80 24.68 -5.19
CA LEU A 36 -7.47 25.91 -4.81
C LEU A 36 -7.10 26.35 -3.38
N LEU A 37 -7.06 25.41 -2.44
CA LEU A 37 -6.67 25.72 -1.06
C LEU A 37 -5.20 26.16 -0.98
N CYS A 38 -4.29 25.57 -1.77
CA CYS A 38 -2.91 26.04 -1.88
C CYS A 38 -2.83 27.50 -2.37
N VAL A 39 -3.62 27.83 -3.40
CA VAL A 39 -3.65 29.19 -3.94
C VAL A 39 -4.25 30.21 -2.94
N ILE A 40 -5.32 29.81 -2.23
CA ILE A 40 -6.04 30.70 -1.29
C ILE A 40 -5.24 30.98 -0.02
N PHE A 41 -4.62 29.95 0.56
CA PHE A 41 -3.98 30.05 1.88
C PHE A 41 -2.47 30.25 1.82
N GLY A 42 -1.87 30.19 0.62
CA GLY A 42 -0.46 30.46 0.37
C GLY A 42 0.50 29.42 0.97
N GLU A 43 1.79 29.70 0.78
CA GLU A 43 2.87 28.74 1.03
C GLU A 43 3.02 28.29 2.50
N GLY A 44 2.71 29.15 3.48
CA GLY A 44 3.02 28.86 4.88
C GLY A 44 2.23 27.72 5.53
N ARG A 45 1.00 27.41 5.02
CA ARG A 45 0.16 26.34 5.55
C ARG A 45 0.09 25.12 4.65
N PHE A 46 0.44 25.28 3.40
CA PHE A 46 0.21 24.26 2.37
C PHE A 46 1.48 23.74 1.70
N THR A 47 2.63 24.31 1.90
CA THR A 47 3.91 23.69 1.47
C THR A 47 4.19 22.36 2.19
N SER A 48 3.57 22.16 3.34
CA SER A 48 3.58 20.84 3.99
C SER A 48 2.49 19.89 3.50
N ILE A 49 1.79 20.23 2.46
CA ILE A 49 0.73 19.39 1.98
C ILE A 49 1.17 18.21 1.27
N PHE A 50 2.10 18.46 0.48
CA PHE A 50 2.53 17.31 0.04
C PHE A 50 2.91 16.59 1.23
N PHE A 51 3.18 16.97 2.31
CA PHE A 51 3.44 15.83 2.97
C PHE A 51 3.87 15.97 4.37
N SER A 52 4.64 16.48 4.71
CA SER A 52 5.08 16.75 6.01
C SER A 52 5.98 17.94 5.96
N GLU A 53 7.02 18.08 6.43
CA GLU A 53 7.86 19.26 6.43
C GLU A 53 8.62 19.30 5.10
N GLY A 54 8.78 20.47 4.48
CA GLY A 54 9.58 20.62 3.24
C GLY A 54 11.01 20.09 3.40
N ASN A 55 11.44 19.89 4.65
CA ASN A 55 12.69 19.27 5.03
C ASN A 55 12.74 17.76 4.81
N ASP A 56 11.57 17.12 4.63
CA ASP A 56 11.40 15.66 4.58
C ASP A 56 11.17 15.14 3.16
N LEU A 57 11.21 16.05 2.16
CA LEU A 57 11.06 15.72 0.76
C LEU A 57 12.16 14.76 0.30
N PHE A 58 11.75 13.61 -0.27
CA PHE A 58 12.60 12.50 -0.73
C PHE A 58 13.56 11.91 0.34
N MET A 59 13.28 12.17 1.62
CA MET A 59 14.20 11.77 2.68
C MET A 59 14.27 10.27 2.92
N ASP A 60 13.18 9.52 2.64
CA ASP A 60 13.25 8.05 2.72
C ASP A 60 14.20 7.49 1.66
N PHE A 61 14.29 8.13 0.49
CA PHE A 61 15.20 7.74 -0.57
C PHE A 61 16.66 8.05 -0.21
N PHE A 62 16.96 9.31 0.10
CA PHE A 62 18.32 9.74 0.33
C PHE A 62 18.90 9.26 1.67
N ASN A 63 18.07 9.13 2.71
CA ASN A 63 18.51 8.47 3.95
C ASN A 63 18.86 7.00 3.71
N SER A 64 18.05 6.29 2.94
CA SER A 64 18.33 4.88 2.62
C SER A 64 19.59 4.73 1.78
N ILE A 65 19.87 5.65 0.83
CA ILE A 65 21.12 5.67 0.08
C ILE A 65 22.31 5.86 1.02
N ARG A 66 22.23 6.86 1.92
CA ARG A 66 23.29 7.12 2.90
C ARG A 66 23.53 5.92 3.80
N ASP A 67 22.45 5.32 4.34
CA ASP A 67 22.57 4.23 5.27
C ASP A 67 23.10 2.96 4.58
N ALA A 68 22.65 2.66 3.35
CA ALA A 68 23.16 1.55 2.56
C ALA A 68 24.63 1.69 2.17
N SER A 69 25.11 2.93 1.97
CA SER A 69 26.54 3.19 1.66
C SER A 69 27.49 2.85 2.81
N GLN A 70 26.99 2.66 4.04
CA GLN A 70 27.78 2.27 5.21
C GLN A 70 28.12 0.76 5.25
N GLY A 71 27.71 -0.02 4.25
CA GLY A 71 28.05 -1.45 4.16
C GLY A 71 27.54 -2.25 5.37
N SER A 72 28.42 -2.96 6.09
CA SER A 72 28.03 -3.80 7.23
C SER A 72 27.41 -3.03 8.40
N ALA A 73 27.73 -1.74 8.57
CA ALA A 73 27.20 -0.89 9.63
C ALA A 73 25.69 -0.56 9.46
N VAL A 74 25.09 -0.82 8.28
CA VAL A 74 23.69 -0.53 7.98
C VAL A 74 22.71 -1.14 8.98
N TYR A 75 22.99 -2.34 9.49
CA TYR A 75 22.13 -3.03 10.45
C TYR A 75 22.56 -2.85 11.90
N THR A 76 23.87 -2.75 12.17
CA THR A 76 24.41 -2.71 13.52
C THR A 76 24.39 -1.30 14.12
N GLU A 77 24.71 -0.28 13.33
CA GLU A 77 24.82 1.12 13.79
C GLU A 77 23.64 1.97 13.37
N ARG A 78 23.13 1.75 12.14
CA ARG A 78 22.00 2.51 11.59
C ARG A 78 20.64 1.92 11.93
N HIS A 79 20.60 0.70 12.45
CA HIS A 79 19.38 -0.01 12.85
C HIS A 79 18.31 -0.06 11.75
N VAL A 80 18.76 -0.15 10.48
CA VAL A 80 17.86 -0.15 9.32
C VAL A 80 16.98 -1.40 9.35
N ILE A 81 15.72 -1.23 8.97
CA ILE A 81 14.71 -2.29 8.92
C ILE A 81 14.40 -2.75 7.49
N TYR A 82 15.06 -2.17 6.48
CA TYR A 82 14.90 -2.65 5.11
C TYR A 82 15.71 -3.93 4.87
N PRO A 83 15.12 -4.93 4.16
CA PRO A 83 15.84 -6.13 3.77
C PRO A 83 17.05 -5.84 2.87
N PRO A 84 18.01 -6.79 2.79
CA PRO A 84 19.25 -6.59 2.03
C PRO A 84 19.07 -6.25 0.55
N MET A 85 18.01 -6.75 -0.12
CA MET A 85 17.73 -6.40 -1.52
C MET A 85 17.38 -4.92 -1.67
N ALA A 86 16.57 -4.38 -0.76
CA ALA A 86 16.26 -2.94 -0.78
C ALA A 86 17.52 -2.11 -0.57
N ASN A 87 18.36 -2.48 0.42
CA ASN A 87 19.62 -1.80 0.66
C ASN A 87 20.59 -1.95 -0.51
N LEU A 88 20.60 -3.09 -1.23
CA LEU A 88 21.42 -3.27 -2.43
C LEU A 88 21.00 -2.29 -3.55
N LEU A 89 19.71 -2.07 -3.76
CA LEU A 89 19.23 -1.07 -4.71
C LEU A 89 19.70 0.34 -4.32
N PHE A 90 19.58 0.70 -3.04
CA PHE A 90 20.07 1.99 -2.55
C PHE A 90 21.59 2.10 -2.61
N LEU A 91 22.32 1.01 -2.40
CA LEU A 91 23.77 0.98 -2.59
C LEU A 91 24.17 1.20 -4.07
N ILE A 92 23.41 0.65 -5.02
CA ILE A 92 23.60 0.94 -6.44
C ILE A 92 23.33 2.41 -6.73
N PHE A 93 22.26 2.97 -6.19
CA PHE A 93 21.89 4.38 -6.35
C PHE A 93 22.94 5.33 -5.72
N SER A 94 23.64 4.89 -4.67
CA SER A 94 24.71 5.69 -4.05
C SER A 94 25.86 6.02 -5.02
N ARG A 95 26.03 5.24 -6.08
CA ARG A 95 27.04 5.49 -7.13
C ARG A 95 26.74 6.73 -7.97
N PHE A 96 25.50 7.18 -7.98
CA PHE A 96 25.03 8.35 -8.70
C PHE A 96 24.84 9.59 -7.79
N THR A 97 25.16 9.46 -6.50
CA THR A 97 25.10 10.55 -5.54
C THR A 97 26.50 10.95 -5.08
N PRO A 98 26.73 12.20 -4.70
CA PRO A 98 28.04 12.65 -4.23
C PRO A 98 28.48 11.87 -2.98
N SER A 99 29.77 11.51 -2.94
CA SER A 99 30.33 10.69 -1.85
C SER A 99 30.20 11.34 -0.47
N TYR A 100 30.33 12.66 -0.39
CA TYR A 100 30.18 13.39 0.87
C TYR A 100 28.71 13.36 1.39
N TYR A 101 27.71 13.30 0.51
CA TYR A 101 26.32 13.12 0.91
C TYR A 101 26.12 11.76 1.59
N ASN A 102 26.79 10.72 1.08
CA ASN A 102 26.72 9.39 1.63
C ASN A 102 27.34 9.27 3.05
N SER A 103 28.33 10.12 3.34
CA SER A 103 29.02 10.18 4.64
C SER A 103 28.52 11.27 5.59
N SER A 104 27.63 12.16 5.14
CA SER A 104 27.21 13.33 5.89
C SER A 104 26.30 12.99 7.08
N SER A 105 26.34 13.87 8.11
CA SER A 105 25.43 13.82 9.24
C SER A 105 23.98 14.11 8.83
N PHE A 106 23.06 13.86 9.74
CA PHE A 106 21.62 14.11 9.53
C PHE A 106 21.29 15.54 9.09
N GLU A 107 22.07 16.52 9.52
CA GLU A 107 21.86 17.94 9.22
C GLU A 107 22.08 18.30 7.75
N HIS A 108 22.87 17.51 7.02
CA HIS A 108 23.19 17.75 5.62
C HIS A 108 22.23 17.08 4.61
N ARG A 109 21.10 16.55 5.07
CA ARG A 109 20.16 15.78 4.24
C ARG A 109 19.58 16.56 3.07
N LYS A 110 19.43 17.87 3.18
CA LYS A 110 18.88 18.71 2.12
C LYS A 110 19.85 19.01 0.99
N LEU A 111 21.12 18.66 1.13
CA LEU A 111 22.12 18.97 0.13
C LEU A 111 21.91 18.30 -1.23
N TRP A 112 21.09 17.23 -1.27
CA TRP A 112 20.74 16.58 -2.54
C TRP A 112 20.15 17.55 -3.58
N ILE A 113 19.42 18.59 -3.15
CA ILE A 113 18.80 19.58 -4.01
C ILE A 113 19.83 20.38 -4.83
N HIS A 114 21.07 20.45 -4.36
CA HIS A 114 22.16 21.15 -5.03
C HIS A 114 22.92 20.26 -6.02
N TYR A 115 22.54 18.98 -6.15
CA TYR A 115 23.22 18.02 -7.02
C TYR A 115 22.33 17.56 -8.16
N PRO A 116 22.61 17.99 -9.42
CA PRO A 116 21.84 17.56 -10.59
C PRO A 116 21.71 16.05 -10.73
N SER A 117 22.77 15.29 -10.43
CA SER A 117 22.75 13.83 -10.50
C SER A 117 21.75 13.20 -9.52
N ALA A 118 21.67 13.72 -8.30
CA ALA A 118 20.70 13.25 -7.30
C ALA A 118 19.26 13.61 -7.70
N ILE A 119 19.03 14.81 -8.23
CA ILE A 119 17.72 15.24 -8.73
C ILE A 119 17.29 14.35 -9.91
N ILE A 120 18.17 14.15 -10.88
CA ILE A 120 17.89 13.29 -12.04
C ILE A 120 17.57 11.86 -11.58
N LEU A 121 18.34 11.32 -10.64
CA LEU A 121 18.13 9.96 -10.12
C LEU A 121 16.74 9.78 -9.51
N ILE A 122 16.32 10.69 -8.61
CA ILE A 122 15.01 10.58 -7.95
C ILE A 122 13.85 10.80 -8.93
N ILE A 123 14.01 11.73 -9.90
CA ILE A 123 13.02 11.95 -10.95
C ILE A 123 12.88 10.68 -11.80
N LEU A 124 13.98 10.09 -12.27
CA LEU A 124 13.96 8.87 -13.07
C LEU A 124 13.33 7.69 -12.29
N PHE A 125 13.75 7.50 -11.02
CA PHE A 125 13.16 6.47 -10.16
C PHE A 125 11.64 6.64 -10.04
N THR A 126 11.18 7.84 -9.71
CA THR A 126 9.76 8.14 -9.53
C THR A 126 8.97 7.99 -10.83
N MET A 127 9.48 8.56 -11.94
CA MET A 127 8.79 8.53 -13.23
C MET A 127 8.67 7.12 -13.80
N ILE A 128 9.74 6.32 -13.74
CA ILE A 128 9.71 4.93 -14.22
C ILE A 128 8.65 4.14 -13.46
N ILE A 129 8.64 4.23 -12.12
CA ILE A 129 7.67 3.50 -11.31
C ILE A 129 6.25 4.00 -11.56
N ALA A 130 6.03 5.32 -11.65
CA ALA A 130 4.73 5.91 -11.92
C ALA A 130 4.16 5.45 -13.27
N VAL A 131 4.97 5.44 -14.32
CA VAL A 131 4.56 4.97 -15.66
C VAL A 131 4.22 3.48 -15.62
N LEU A 132 5.04 2.64 -15.00
CA LEU A 132 4.78 1.21 -14.89
C LEU A 132 3.52 0.91 -14.05
N LEU A 133 3.32 1.64 -12.94
CA LEU A 133 2.11 1.54 -12.13
C LEU A 133 0.87 1.97 -12.93
N ALA A 134 0.93 3.13 -13.62
CA ALA A 134 -0.17 3.62 -14.43
C ALA A 134 -0.55 2.63 -15.53
N PHE A 135 0.45 2.10 -16.24
CA PHE A 135 0.24 1.08 -17.27
C PHE A 135 -0.42 -0.18 -16.70
N LEU A 136 0.13 -0.71 -15.60
CA LEU A 136 -0.41 -1.91 -14.98
C LEU A 136 -1.84 -1.68 -14.46
N ILE A 137 -2.11 -0.57 -13.78
CA ILE A 137 -3.45 -0.20 -13.30
C ILE A 137 -4.42 -0.10 -14.47
N ALA A 138 -4.07 0.62 -15.54
CA ALA A 138 -4.93 0.81 -16.70
C ALA A 138 -5.31 -0.53 -17.36
N THR A 139 -4.38 -1.51 -17.41
CA THR A 139 -4.67 -2.84 -17.94
C THR A 139 -5.60 -3.68 -17.07
N GLN A 140 -5.69 -3.37 -15.77
CA GLN A 140 -6.50 -4.14 -14.82
C GLN A 140 -7.96 -3.66 -14.74
N VAL A 141 -8.25 -2.39 -15.02
CA VAL A 141 -9.59 -1.78 -14.81
C VAL A 141 -10.65 -2.30 -15.79
N ARG A 142 -10.30 -2.53 -17.07
CA ARG A 142 -11.18 -3.14 -18.11
C ARG A 142 -12.54 -2.45 -18.29
N ARG A 143 -12.57 -1.10 -18.33
CA ARG A 143 -13.79 -0.29 -18.50
C ARG A 143 -13.80 0.53 -19.81
N GLY A 144 -12.82 0.31 -20.70
CA GLY A 144 -12.58 1.08 -21.91
C GLY A 144 -11.39 2.03 -21.76
N ARG A 145 -10.69 2.28 -22.89
CA ARG A 145 -9.37 2.96 -22.87
C ARG A 145 -9.37 4.28 -22.13
N MET A 146 -10.36 5.13 -22.38
CA MET A 146 -10.42 6.46 -21.77
C MET A 146 -10.61 6.38 -20.24
N LEU A 147 -11.56 5.57 -19.76
CA LEU A 147 -11.84 5.45 -18.33
C LEU A 147 -10.71 4.72 -17.60
N ASN A 148 -10.08 3.72 -18.23
CA ASN A 148 -8.91 3.03 -17.70
C ASN A 148 -7.73 4.00 -17.53
N GLY A 149 -7.47 4.84 -18.54
CA GLY A 149 -6.41 5.85 -18.47
C GLY A 149 -6.70 6.92 -17.42
N ALA A 150 -7.95 7.43 -17.37
CA ALA A 150 -8.35 8.39 -16.36
C ALA A 150 -8.23 7.81 -14.93
N PHE A 151 -8.70 6.58 -14.72
CA PHE A 151 -8.57 5.92 -13.42
C PHE A 151 -7.09 5.75 -13.04
N ALA A 152 -6.23 5.27 -13.94
CA ALA A 152 -4.81 5.10 -13.68
C ALA A 152 -4.14 6.44 -13.33
N PHE A 153 -4.45 7.50 -14.09
CA PHE A 153 -3.96 8.84 -13.82
C PHE A 153 -4.36 9.30 -12.40
N PHE A 154 -5.64 9.29 -12.07
CA PHE A 154 -6.11 9.74 -10.76
C PHE A 154 -5.66 8.81 -9.61
N ALA A 155 -5.44 7.51 -9.85
CA ALA A 155 -4.86 6.62 -8.88
C ALA A 155 -3.39 6.98 -8.55
N ILE A 156 -2.59 7.32 -9.57
CA ILE A 156 -1.19 7.76 -9.37
C ILE A 156 -1.14 9.11 -8.65
N PHE A 157 -2.02 10.03 -9.00
CA PHE A 157 -2.09 11.36 -8.38
C PHE A 157 -2.93 11.39 -7.09
N SER A 158 -3.40 10.24 -6.59
CA SER A 158 -4.07 10.16 -5.31
C SER A 158 -3.10 10.36 -4.14
N VAL A 159 -3.63 10.88 -3.04
CA VAL A 159 -2.82 11.26 -1.86
C VAL A 159 -1.87 10.16 -1.37
N PRO A 160 -2.28 8.89 -1.18
CA PRO A 160 -1.35 7.86 -0.68
C PRO A 160 -0.22 7.54 -1.65
N VAL A 161 -0.49 7.54 -2.96
CA VAL A 161 0.51 7.22 -3.98
C VAL A 161 1.48 8.39 -4.15
N LEU A 162 0.97 9.62 -4.25
CA LEU A 162 1.81 10.81 -4.28
C LEU A 162 2.71 10.89 -3.04
N TYR A 163 2.19 10.59 -1.86
CA TYR A 163 2.97 10.59 -0.64
C TYR A 163 4.10 9.56 -0.69
N THR A 164 3.86 8.39 -1.29
CA THR A 164 4.91 7.41 -1.51
C THR A 164 6.05 7.97 -2.37
N PHE A 165 5.70 8.69 -3.43
CA PHE A 165 6.67 9.29 -4.35
C PHE A 165 7.43 10.46 -3.70
N GLU A 166 6.73 11.32 -2.98
CA GLU A 166 7.37 12.45 -2.32
C GLU A 166 8.35 12.03 -1.23
N ARG A 167 8.01 11.00 -0.49
CA ARG A 167 8.98 10.39 0.42
C ARG A 167 10.15 9.71 -0.30
N GLY A 168 10.01 9.41 -1.61
CA GLY A 168 10.93 8.55 -2.35
C GLY A 168 10.99 7.14 -1.75
N ASN A 169 9.88 6.67 -1.16
CA ASN A 169 9.87 5.41 -0.43
C ASN A 169 9.83 4.22 -1.40
N ILE A 170 10.65 3.21 -1.11
CA ILE A 170 10.72 1.94 -1.87
C ILE A 170 9.37 1.20 -1.91
N LEU A 171 8.39 1.63 -1.11
CA LEU A 171 7.04 1.08 -1.09
C LEU A 171 6.35 1.18 -2.46
N SER A 172 6.64 2.21 -3.26
CA SER A 172 6.13 2.34 -4.64
C SER A 172 6.54 1.15 -5.52
N LEU A 173 7.79 0.71 -5.42
CA LEU A 173 8.30 -0.46 -6.12
C LEU A 173 7.72 -1.76 -5.54
N CYS A 174 7.52 -1.82 -4.23
CA CYS A 174 6.85 -2.93 -3.56
C CYS A 174 5.38 -3.04 -4.00
N LEU A 175 4.65 -1.93 -4.11
CA LEU A 175 3.28 -1.87 -4.63
C LEU A 175 3.21 -2.37 -6.08
N LEU A 176 4.11 -1.89 -6.94
CA LEU A 176 4.22 -2.35 -8.33
C LEU A 176 4.37 -3.88 -8.39
N SER A 177 5.28 -4.43 -7.60
CA SER A 177 5.55 -5.87 -7.54
C SER A 177 4.34 -6.67 -7.05
N LEU A 178 3.65 -6.21 -6.00
CA LEU A 178 2.43 -6.86 -5.51
C LEU A 178 1.28 -6.77 -6.52
N LEU A 179 1.17 -5.67 -7.27
CA LEU A 179 0.18 -5.56 -8.35
C LEU A 179 0.47 -6.54 -9.50
N VAL A 180 1.75 -6.73 -9.86
CA VAL A 180 2.16 -7.75 -10.82
C VAL A 180 1.76 -9.14 -10.32
N TYR A 181 2.05 -9.47 -9.06
CA TYR A 181 1.64 -10.75 -8.46
C TYR A 181 0.12 -10.93 -8.51
N ALA A 182 -0.65 -9.94 -8.05
CA ALA A 182 -2.12 -10.00 -8.07
C ALA A 182 -2.70 -10.14 -9.48
N ALA A 183 -2.10 -9.45 -10.47
CA ALA A 183 -2.51 -9.50 -11.87
C ALA A 183 -2.24 -10.85 -12.53
N THR A 184 -1.16 -11.53 -12.16
CA THR A 184 -0.69 -12.76 -12.78
C THR A 184 -1.05 -14.04 -12.01
N TYR A 185 -1.58 -13.90 -10.81
CA TYR A 185 -1.87 -15.00 -9.88
C TYR A 185 -2.72 -16.12 -10.49
N HIS A 186 -3.76 -15.77 -11.26
CA HIS A 186 -4.67 -16.69 -11.91
C HIS A 186 -4.38 -16.89 -13.40
N SER A 187 -3.22 -16.47 -13.89
CA SER A 187 -2.88 -16.63 -15.28
C SER A 187 -2.77 -18.13 -15.66
N GLU A 188 -3.37 -18.51 -16.77
CA GLU A 188 -3.22 -19.86 -17.33
C GLU A 188 -1.80 -20.11 -17.82
N LYS A 189 -1.12 -19.07 -18.32
CA LYS A 189 0.23 -19.14 -18.84
C LYS A 189 1.24 -19.27 -17.70
N LYS A 190 2.00 -20.39 -17.71
CA LYS A 190 3.03 -20.68 -16.70
C LYS A 190 4.05 -19.54 -16.58
N CYS A 191 4.48 -18.94 -17.68
CA CYS A 191 5.44 -17.83 -17.66
C CYS A 191 4.92 -16.63 -16.84
N TYR A 192 3.66 -16.23 -16.99
CA TYR A 192 3.09 -15.14 -16.21
C TYR A 192 2.96 -15.49 -14.72
N ARG A 193 2.65 -16.74 -14.40
CA ARG A 193 2.65 -17.17 -12.99
C ARG A 193 4.06 -17.10 -12.40
N GLU A 194 5.10 -17.50 -13.14
CA GLU A 194 6.50 -17.37 -12.68
C GLU A 194 6.88 -15.90 -12.43
N ILE A 195 6.53 -15.00 -13.35
CA ILE A 195 6.71 -13.56 -13.16
C ILE A 195 6.03 -13.09 -11.87
N GLY A 196 4.83 -13.59 -11.59
CA GLY A 196 4.12 -13.31 -10.34
C GLY A 196 4.87 -13.80 -9.10
N LEU A 197 5.40 -15.03 -9.11
CA LEU A 197 6.17 -15.57 -7.99
C LEU A 197 7.45 -14.76 -7.73
N LEU A 198 8.17 -14.40 -8.80
CA LEU A 198 9.33 -13.52 -8.71
C LEU A 198 8.96 -12.14 -8.18
N ALA A 199 7.83 -11.58 -8.62
CA ALA A 199 7.34 -10.29 -8.15
C ALA A 199 6.96 -10.32 -6.67
N LEU A 200 6.32 -11.39 -6.18
CA LEU A 200 6.03 -11.56 -4.74
C LEU A 200 7.32 -11.70 -3.93
N ALA A 201 8.26 -12.52 -4.37
CA ALA A 201 9.56 -12.70 -3.74
C ALA A 201 10.34 -11.38 -3.68
N PHE A 202 10.31 -10.61 -4.77
CA PHE A 202 10.93 -9.30 -4.83
C PHE A 202 10.24 -8.30 -3.89
N ALA A 203 8.90 -8.22 -3.87
CA ALA A 203 8.15 -7.38 -2.94
C ALA A 203 8.53 -7.71 -1.47
N PHE A 204 8.61 -9.00 -1.12
CA PHE A 204 9.05 -9.45 0.20
C PHE A 204 10.50 -9.04 0.49
N SER A 205 11.38 -9.11 -0.49
CA SER A 205 12.79 -8.72 -0.33
C SER A 205 13.03 -7.21 -0.27
N LEU A 206 12.02 -6.41 -0.62
CA LEU A 206 12.01 -4.96 -0.40
C LEU A 206 11.43 -4.58 0.96
N LYS A 207 10.37 -5.28 1.39
CA LYS A 207 9.70 -5.12 2.69
C LYS A 207 9.16 -6.48 3.14
N LEU A 208 9.35 -6.86 4.41
CA LEU A 208 9.06 -8.22 4.86
C LEU A 208 7.58 -8.60 4.85
N TYR A 209 6.68 -7.65 5.06
CA TYR A 209 5.25 -7.94 5.22
C TYR A 209 4.51 -8.47 3.97
N PRO A 210 4.93 -8.25 2.70
CA PRO A 210 4.34 -8.90 1.54
C PRO A 210 4.35 -10.44 1.57
N ALA A 211 5.18 -11.05 2.40
CA ALA A 211 5.21 -12.51 2.60
C ALA A 211 3.82 -13.10 2.91
N VAL A 212 2.94 -12.33 3.58
CA VAL A 212 1.59 -12.79 3.93
C VAL A 212 0.78 -13.25 2.72
N PHE A 213 1.02 -12.68 1.53
CA PHE A 213 0.31 -13.05 0.31
C PHE A 213 0.77 -14.39 -0.28
N GLY A 214 1.94 -14.90 0.13
CA GLY A 214 2.37 -16.27 -0.16
C GLY A 214 1.44 -17.33 0.45
N TYR A 215 0.72 -16.99 1.52
CA TYR A 215 -0.26 -17.85 2.15
C TYR A 215 -1.37 -18.31 1.17
N PHE A 216 -1.76 -17.49 0.20
CA PHE A 216 -2.75 -17.87 -0.79
C PHE A 216 -2.29 -19.04 -1.67
N LEU A 217 -0.98 -19.16 -1.96
CA LEU A 217 -0.44 -20.30 -2.70
C LEU A 217 -0.62 -21.61 -1.93
N LEU A 218 -0.46 -21.58 -0.60
CA LEU A 218 -0.70 -22.73 0.28
C LEU A 218 -2.18 -23.10 0.33
N CYS A 219 -3.06 -22.11 0.47
CA CYS A 219 -4.52 -22.30 0.50
C CYS A 219 -5.05 -22.90 -0.81
N ASP A 220 -4.48 -22.48 -1.95
CA ASP A 220 -4.83 -22.99 -3.27
C ASP A 220 -4.08 -24.31 -3.62
N LYS A 221 -3.37 -24.90 -2.64
CA LYS A 221 -2.60 -26.16 -2.77
C LYS A 221 -1.54 -26.14 -3.88
N ARG A 222 -1.03 -24.95 -4.20
CA ARG A 222 -0.01 -24.72 -5.22
C ARG A 222 1.40 -24.91 -4.64
N TYR A 223 1.65 -26.07 -4.01
CA TYR A 223 2.87 -26.34 -3.22
C TYR A 223 4.16 -26.17 -4.01
N LYS A 224 4.21 -26.63 -5.28
CA LYS A 224 5.38 -26.47 -6.16
C LYS A 224 5.71 -24.99 -6.40
N GLU A 225 4.70 -24.16 -6.55
CA GLU A 225 4.88 -22.72 -6.76
C GLU A 225 5.25 -22.03 -5.43
N THR A 226 4.68 -22.48 -4.32
CA THR A 226 5.10 -22.02 -2.98
C THR A 226 6.58 -22.25 -2.75
N ILE A 227 7.06 -23.48 -3.00
CA ILE A 227 8.49 -23.82 -2.82
C ILE A 227 9.36 -22.92 -3.72
N ARG A 228 9.01 -22.74 -4.99
CA ARG A 228 9.78 -21.86 -5.89
C ARG A 228 9.79 -20.41 -5.39
N CYS A 229 8.63 -19.89 -4.97
CA CYS A 229 8.53 -18.55 -4.40
C CYS A 229 9.42 -18.38 -3.17
N CYS A 230 9.42 -19.37 -2.27
CA CYS A 230 10.31 -19.38 -1.10
C CYS A 230 11.79 -19.39 -1.51
N VAL A 231 12.18 -20.20 -2.50
CA VAL A 231 13.55 -20.23 -3.01
C VAL A 231 13.94 -18.86 -3.58
N TYR A 232 13.09 -18.24 -4.41
CA TYR A 232 13.35 -16.89 -4.93
C TYR A 232 13.49 -15.86 -3.81
N ALA A 233 12.60 -15.90 -2.83
CA ALA A 233 12.64 -15.00 -1.68
C ALA A 233 13.94 -15.17 -0.85
N LEU A 234 14.33 -16.40 -0.59
CA LEU A 234 15.59 -16.70 0.13
C LEU A 234 16.81 -16.23 -0.66
N LEU A 235 16.87 -16.49 -1.97
CA LEU A 235 17.96 -16.01 -2.81
C LEU A 235 18.04 -14.48 -2.79
N MET A 236 16.89 -13.79 -2.90
CA MET A 236 16.81 -12.31 -2.87
C MET A 236 17.11 -11.72 -1.48
N LEU A 237 17.08 -12.50 -0.40
CA LEU A 237 17.54 -12.07 0.92
C LEU A 237 19.02 -12.38 1.13
N ILE A 238 19.44 -13.61 0.80
CA ILE A 238 20.77 -14.11 1.15
C ILE A 238 21.85 -13.52 0.24
N LEU A 239 21.65 -13.51 -1.08
CA LEU A 239 22.68 -13.03 -2.00
C LEU A 239 23.03 -11.54 -1.75
N PRO A 240 22.06 -10.61 -1.61
CA PRO A 240 22.40 -9.23 -1.30
C PRO A 240 23.03 -9.05 0.09
N SER A 241 22.78 -9.94 1.04
CA SER A 241 23.32 -9.81 2.40
C SER A 241 24.87 -9.83 2.45
N PHE A 242 25.50 -10.44 1.44
CA PHE A 242 26.97 -10.45 1.36
C PHE A 242 27.59 -9.06 1.20
N PHE A 243 26.84 -8.08 0.71
CA PHE A 243 27.25 -6.67 0.65
C PHE A 243 27.17 -5.96 2.01
N PHE A 244 26.51 -6.57 3.00
CA PHE A 244 26.17 -5.99 4.30
C PHE A 244 26.64 -6.82 5.50
N GLY A 245 27.76 -7.50 5.37
CA GLY A 245 28.34 -8.32 6.44
C GLY A 245 27.92 -9.79 6.43
N GLY A 246 27.33 -10.27 5.33
CA GLY A 246 26.94 -11.66 5.14
C GLY A 246 25.58 -12.01 5.76
N PRO A 247 25.15 -13.29 5.67
CA PRO A 247 23.83 -13.74 6.13
C PRO A 247 23.53 -13.48 7.62
N ALA A 248 24.55 -13.32 8.46
CA ALA A 248 24.37 -12.97 9.87
C ALA A 248 23.64 -11.64 10.07
N CYS A 249 23.74 -10.71 9.11
CA CYS A 249 23.02 -9.43 9.17
C CYS A 249 21.49 -9.61 9.20
N LEU A 250 20.94 -10.73 8.72
CA LEU A 250 19.51 -11.03 8.76
C LEU A 250 19.00 -11.16 10.19
N ILE A 251 19.82 -11.71 11.10
CA ILE A 251 19.45 -11.80 12.54
C ILE A 251 19.28 -10.40 13.11
N THR A 252 20.20 -9.50 12.79
CA THR A 252 20.16 -8.10 13.25
C THR A 252 18.97 -7.36 12.61
N LEU A 253 18.71 -7.57 11.31
CA LEU A 253 17.53 -7.05 10.62
C LEU A 253 16.22 -7.45 11.34
N PHE A 254 16.04 -8.74 11.66
CA PHE A 254 14.84 -9.18 12.37
C PHE A 254 14.74 -8.54 13.76
N ARG A 255 15.83 -8.45 14.51
CA ARG A 255 15.87 -7.77 15.79
C ARG A 255 15.44 -6.29 15.66
N ASN A 256 16.01 -5.57 14.69
CA ASN A 256 15.66 -4.17 14.42
C ASN A 256 14.18 -4.03 14.07
N THR A 257 13.65 -4.92 13.22
CA THR A 257 12.24 -4.92 12.80
C THR A 257 11.28 -5.14 13.99
N PHE A 258 11.60 -6.08 14.88
CA PHE A 258 10.80 -6.30 16.09
C PHE A 258 10.84 -5.12 17.05
N SER A 259 12.02 -4.53 17.26
CA SER A 259 12.17 -3.33 18.10
C SER A 259 11.37 -2.16 17.53
N PHE A 260 11.44 -1.92 16.21
CA PHE A 260 10.68 -0.86 15.55
C PHE A 260 9.17 -1.08 15.65
N SER A 261 8.69 -2.30 15.44
CA SER A 261 7.25 -2.62 15.53
C SER A 261 6.69 -2.47 16.94
N SER A 262 7.52 -2.56 17.97
CA SER A 262 7.11 -2.39 19.37
C SER A 262 7.02 -0.92 19.81
N SER A 263 7.66 0.00 19.08
CA SER A 263 7.75 1.43 19.46
C SER A 263 6.46 2.23 19.26
N GLY A 264 5.45 1.65 18.56
CA GLY A 264 4.17 2.32 18.28
C GLY A 264 4.28 3.44 17.24
N GLY A 265 3.24 3.67 16.47
CA GLY A 265 3.19 4.78 15.51
C GLY A 265 3.04 6.12 16.22
N SER A 266 3.96 7.05 15.98
CA SER A 266 3.96 8.37 16.63
C SER A 266 2.64 9.15 16.50
N GLY A 267 1.96 9.03 15.34
CA GLY A 267 0.70 9.75 15.08
C GLY A 267 -0.48 9.26 15.92
N ILE A 268 -0.66 7.95 16.10
CA ILE A 268 -1.76 7.41 16.90
C ILE A 268 -1.52 7.62 18.39
N VAL A 269 -0.28 7.58 18.85
CA VAL A 269 0.09 7.85 20.24
C VAL A 269 -0.30 9.29 20.62
N ALA A 270 -0.12 10.26 19.71
CA ALA A 270 -0.56 11.62 19.93
C ALA A 270 -2.10 11.71 20.11
N VAL A 271 -2.89 11.01 19.28
CA VAL A 271 -4.36 10.94 19.42
C VAL A 271 -4.75 10.37 20.78
N LEU A 272 -4.09 9.31 21.21
CA LEU A 272 -4.37 8.66 22.47
C LEU A 272 -4.05 9.55 23.68
N GLY A 273 -2.99 10.37 23.58
CA GLY A 273 -2.66 11.39 24.56
C GLY A 273 -3.82 12.41 24.75
N TYR A 274 -4.43 12.86 23.64
CA TYR A 274 -5.64 13.70 23.68
C TYR A 274 -6.84 13.00 24.33
N LEU A 275 -7.01 11.70 24.09
CA LEU A 275 -8.10 10.89 24.66
C LEU A 275 -7.80 10.43 26.09
N ARG A 276 -6.64 10.77 26.65
CA ARG A 276 -6.17 10.34 27.99
C ARG A 276 -6.17 8.82 28.18
N ILE A 277 -5.97 8.06 27.08
CA ILE A 277 -5.87 6.60 27.12
C ILE A 277 -4.43 6.23 27.50
N PRO A 278 -4.20 5.46 28.57
CA PRO A 278 -2.86 5.02 28.94
C PRO A 278 -2.22 4.17 27.83
N GLU A 279 -0.94 4.44 27.56
CA GLU A 279 -0.22 3.76 26.46
C GLU A 279 -0.19 2.22 26.60
N TRP A 280 -0.12 1.69 27.82
CA TRP A 280 -0.14 0.26 28.05
C TRP A 280 -1.48 -0.38 27.63
N VAL A 281 -2.61 0.30 27.90
CA VAL A 281 -3.95 -0.17 27.44
C VAL A 281 -3.99 -0.24 25.93
N PHE A 282 -3.51 0.81 25.26
CA PHE A 282 -3.44 0.81 23.80
C PHE A 282 -2.56 -0.32 23.27
N ARG A 283 -1.37 -0.54 23.85
CA ARG A 283 -0.48 -1.64 23.43
C ARG A 283 -1.12 -3.01 23.57
N VAL A 284 -1.86 -3.26 24.63
CA VAL A 284 -2.59 -4.53 24.82
C VAL A 284 -3.70 -4.66 23.79
N LEU A 285 -4.56 -3.65 23.65
CA LEU A 285 -5.70 -3.67 22.72
C LEU A 285 -5.25 -3.80 21.26
N SER A 286 -4.20 -3.08 20.86
CA SER A 286 -3.67 -3.18 19.49
C SER A 286 -3.09 -4.57 19.19
N ARG A 287 -2.37 -5.19 20.13
CA ARG A 287 -1.88 -6.56 19.96
C ARG A 287 -3.00 -7.57 19.83
N LEU A 288 -4.01 -7.47 20.68
CA LEU A 288 -5.21 -8.33 20.59
C LEU A 288 -5.91 -8.14 19.25
N TRP A 289 -6.04 -6.89 18.78
CA TRP A 289 -6.68 -6.60 17.51
C TRP A 289 -5.87 -7.13 16.32
N ILE A 290 -4.54 -7.03 16.34
CA ILE A 290 -3.66 -7.63 15.35
C ILE A 290 -3.87 -9.15 15.28
N LEU A 291 -3.96 -9.82 16.43
CA LEU A 291 -4.21 -11.27 16.50
C LEU A 291 -5.59 -11.65 15.91
N ILE A 292 -6.63 -10.86 16.22
CA ILE A 292 -7.97 -11.07 15.65
C ILE A 292 -7.94 -10.91 14.13
N CYS A 293 -7.29 -9.84 13.61
CA CYS A 293 -7.16 -9.62 12.18
C CYS A 293 -6.34 -10.74 11.50
N ALA A 294 -5.26 -11.19 12.13
CA ALA A 294 -4.46 -12.31 11.63
C ALA A 294 -5.28 -13.61 11.59
N GLY A 295 -6.04 -13.91 12.64
CA GLY A 295 -6.96 -15.05 12.66
C GLY A 295 -8.03 -14.99 11.56
N ALA A 296 -8.63 -13.81 11.36
CA ALA A 296 -9.59 -13.59 10.28
C ALA A 296 -8.93 -13.74 8.90
N PHE A 297 -7.70 -13.27 8.71
CA PHE A 297 -6.94 -13.45 7.47
C PHE A 297 -6.67 -14.94 7.19
N LEU A 298 -6.22 -15.70 8.19
CA LEU A 298 -6.00 -17.15 8.05
C LEU A 298 -7.29 -17.89 7.70
N LEU A 299 -8.45 -17.43 8.18
CA LEU A 299 -9.75 -18.00 7.90
C LEU A 299 -10.32 -17.58 6.54
N ALA A 300 -9.93 -16.39 6.02
CA ALA A 300 -10.54 -15.77 4.86
C ALA A 300 -10.60 -16.65 3.60
N PRO A 301 -9.53 -17.36 3.17
CA PRO A 301 -9.60 -18.24 1.98
C PRO A 301 -10.58 -19.38 2.10
N PHE A 302 -10.91 -19.81 3.32
CA PHE A 302 -11.81 -20.92 3.59
C PHE A 302 -13.26 -20.47 3.87
N SER A 303 -13.48 -19.17 4.03
CA SER A 303 -14.78 -18.60 4.40
C SER A 303 -15.82 -18.61 3.27
N GLY A 304 -15.38 -18.72 2.00
CA GLY A 304 -16.24 -18.51 0.84
C GLY A 304 -16.46 -17.02 0.51
N ALA A 305 -15.75 -16.11 1.18
CA ALA A 305 -15.77 -14.70 0.84
C ALA A 305 -15.12 -14.44 -0.54
N ALA A 306 -15.56 -13.36 -1.21
CA ALA A 306 -14.98 -12.92 -2.47
C ALA A 306 -13.47 -12.70 -2.33
N ARG A 307 -12.72 -12.99 -3.40
CA ARG A 307 -11.25 -12.98 -3.33
C ARG A 307 -10.65 -11.63 -2.97
N TRP A 308 -11.21 -10.56 -3.47
CA TRP A 308 -10.77 -9.21 -3.13
C TRP A 308 -10.87 -8.93 -1.60
N LYS A 309 -11.85 -9.54 -0.91
CA LYS A 309 -11.98 -9.43 0.55
C LYS A 309 -10.88 -10.19 1.29
N CYS A 310 -10.44 -11.34 0.74
CA CYS A 310 -9.30 -12.07 1.30
C CYS A 310 -8.00 -11.24 1.19
N TRP A 311 -7.77 -10.60 0.04
CA TRP A 311 -6.64 -9.69 -0.16
C TRP A 311 -6.74 -8.47 0.75
N LEU A 312 -7.93 -7.88 0.84
CA LEU A 312 -8.19 -6.77 1.76
C LEU A 312 -7.85 -7.15 3.20
N MET A 313 -8.31 -8.33 3.66
CA MET A 313 -8.04 -8.78 5.03
C MET A 313 -6.54 -8.98 5.27
N GLY A 314 -5.80 -9.50 4.30
CA GLY A 314 -4.33 -9.59 4.38
C GLY A 314 -3.66 -8.23 4.53
N LEU A 315 -4.09 -7.23 3.74
CA LEU A 315 -3.58 -5.87 3.86
C LEU A 315 -3.97 -5.20 5.19
N LEU A 316 -5.21 -5.39 5.62
CA LEU A 316 -5.64 -4.86 6.91
C LEU A 316 -4.86 -5.45 8.08
N THR A 317 -4.51 -6.74 8.01
CA THR A 317 -3.65 -7.37 9.02
C THR A 317 -2.29 -6.68 9.12
N ILE A 318 -1.76 -6.17 8.00
CA ILE A 318 -0.52 -5.36 8.00
C ILE A 318 -0.81 -3.94 8.52
N LEU A 319 -1.88 -3.31 8.01
CA LEU A 319 -2.19 -1.91 8.30
C LEU A 319 -2.66 -1.67 9.74
N VAL A 320 -3.17 -2.67 10.45
CA VAL A 320 -3.53 -2.52 11.88
C VAL A 320 -2.31 -2.51 12.80
N VAL A 321 -1.11 -2.82 12.29
CA VAL A 321 0.14 -2.66 13.05
C VAL A 321 0.49 -1.17 13.12
N PRO A 322 0.53 -0.54 14.31
CA PRO A 322 0.65 0.91 14.44
C PRO A 322 1.86 1.52 13.73
N SER A 323 3.01 0.85 13.77
CA SER A 323 4.24 1.29 13.10
C SER A 323 4.18 1.21 11.56
N LEU A 324 3.24 0.46 11.00
CA LEU A 324 3.04 0.31 9.55
C LEU A 324 1.86 1.12 9.02
N THR A 325 1.01 1.64 9.91
CA THR A 325 -0.15 2.46 9.53
C THR A 325 0.32 3.87 9.17
N SER A 326 0.38 4.17 7.90
CA SER A 326 0.74 5.50 7.40
C SER A 326 -0.05 5.83 6.14
N VAL A 327 -0.09 7.11 5.78
CA VAL A 327 -0.80 7.57 4.58
C VAL A 327 -0.27 6.87 3.32
N TYR A 328 1.05 6.76 3.18
CA TYR A 328 1.63 6.09 2.01
C TYR A 328 1.37 4.57 2.00
N SER A 329 1.25 3.91 3.15
CA SER A 329 0.91 2.47 3.21
C SER A 329 -0.50 2.19 2.68
N TRP A 330 -1.39 3.19 2.73
CA TRP A 330 -2.74 3.10 2.17
C TRP A 330 -2.75 2.86 0.65
N ALA A 331 -1.67 3.22 -0.06
CA ALA A 331 -1.53 2.95 -1.49
C ALA A 331 -1.70 1.46 -1.84
N PHE A 332 -1.39 0.53 -0.93
CA PHE A 332 -1.62 -0.90 -1.15
C PHE A 332 -3.09 -1.26 -1.34
N LEU A 333 -4.03 -0.45 -0.86
CA LEU A 333 -5.47 -0.69 -1.04
C LEU A 333 -5.94 -0.52 -2.49
N LEU A 334 -5.09 -0.02 -3.39
CA LEU A 334 -5.32 -0.15 -4.83
C LEU A 334 -5.45 -1.61 -5.27
N ILE A 335 -4.77 -2.56 -4.60
CA ILE A 335 -4.82 -3.98 -4.96
C ILE A 335 -6.24 -4.57 -4.77
N PRO A 336 -6.83 -4.57 -3.56
CA PRO A 336 -8.19 -5.07 -3.38
C PRO A 336 -9.23 -4.23 -4.13
N LEU A 337 -8.99 -2.93 -4.34
CA LEU A 337 -9.87 -2.09 -5.15
C LEU A 337 -9.90 -2.53 -6.62
N LEU A 338 -8.75 -2.82 -7.22
CA LEU A 338 -8.67 -3.35 -8.58
C LEU A 338 -9.27 -4.77 -8.69
N LEU A 339 -9.11 -5.59 -7.65
CA LEU A 339 -9.74 -6.92 -7.60
C LEU A 339 -11.26 -6.80 -7.47
N LEU A 340 -11.76 -5.88 -6.64
CA LEU A 340 -13.19 -5.55 -6.54
C LEU A 340 -13.77 -5.16 -7.90
N TYR A 341 -13.06 -4.34 -8.68
CA TYR A 341 -13.53 -3.92 -10.01
C TYR A 341 -13.63 -5.08 -11.02
N LYS A 342 -12.88 -6.14 -10.80
CA LYS A 342 -12.92 -7.35 -11.64
C LYS A 342 -13.98 -8.38 -11.21
N GLU A 343 -14.49 -8.26 -9.99
CA GLU A 343 -15.43 -9.24 -9.41
C GLU A 343 -16.73 -9.30 -10.19
N TYR A 344 -17.19 -8.15 -10.71
CA TYR A 344 -18.47 -8.05 -11.40
C TYR A 344 -18.30 -7.68 -12.87
N ALA A 345 -18.92 -8.50 -13.74
CA ALA A 345 -19.16 -8.13 -15.13
C ALA A 345 -20.42 -7.26 -15.25
N PRO A 346 -20.51 -6.37 -16.25
CA PRO A 346 -21.74 -5.65 -16.52
C PRO A 346 -22.82 -6.61 -17.05
N ASP A 347 -24.08 -6.33 -16.70
CA ASP A 347 -25.26 -6.98 -17.28
C ASP A 347 -25.53 -6.48 -18.72
N GLU A 348 -26.59 -6.97 -19.35
CA GLU A 348 -27.01 -6.58 -20.70
C GLU A 348 -27.30 -5.08 -20.83
N ASN A 349 -27.65 -4.40 -19.73
CA ASN A 349 -27.88 -2.96 -19.65
C ASN A 349 -26.61 -2.17 -19.28
N GLY A 350 -25.46 -2.82 -19.19
CA GLY A 350 -24.18 -2.20 -18.80
C GLY A 350 -24.09 -1.82 -17.32
N ARG A 351 -24.94 -2.39 -16.45
CA ARG A 351 -24.92 -2.16 -15.00
C ARG A 351 -24.13 -3.25 -14.29
N TYR A 352 -23.43 -2.87 -13.23
CA TYR A 352 -22.64 -3.77 -12.42
C TYR A 352 -23.38 -4.20 -11.15
N GLY A 353 -23.22 -5.45 -10.75
CA GLY A 353 -23.90 -6.08 -9.60
C GLY A 353 -23.32 -5.75 -8.22
N TYR A 354 -22.66 -4.59 -8.05
CA TYR A 354 -22.11 -4.20 -6.76
C TYR A 354 -23.18 -4.06 -5.69
N THR A 355 -22.96 -4.71 -4.55
CA THR A 355 -23.86 -4.67 -3.39
C THR A 355 -23.63 -3.40 -2.55
N ARG A 356 -24.58 -3.12 -1.63
CA ARG A 356 -24.40 -2.01 -0.65
C ARG A 356 -23.14 -2.20 0.21
N ARG A 357 -22.74 -3.46 0.48
CA ARG A 357 -21.52 -3.77 1.22
C ARG A 357 -20.27 -3.44 0.42
N ASP A 358 -20.25 -3.74 -0.88
CA ASP A 358 -19.12 -3.43 -1.75
C ASP A 358 -18.95 -1.91 -1.87
N TRP A 359 -20.04 -1.16 -1.97
CA TRP A 359 -20.03 0.30 -1.93
C TRP A 359 -19.53 0.86 -0.60
N PHE A 360 -19.87 0.25 0.53
CA PHE A 360 -19.32 0.65 1.83
C PHE A 360 -17.80 0.52 1.84
N TYR A 361 -17.25 -0.63 1.45
CA TYR A 361 -15.81 -0.83 1.35
C TYR A 361 -15.16 0.17 0.39
N PHE A 362 -15.78 0.36 -0.77
CA PHE A 362 -15.29 1.31 -1.76
C PHE A 362 -15.16 2.72 -1.16
N TRP A 363 -16.18 3.23 -0.48
CA TRP A 363 -16.15 4.55 0.11
C TRP A 363 -15.11 4.68 1.23
N VAL A 364 -15.00 3.68 2.11
CA VAL A 364 -14.01 3.70 3.20
C VAL A 364 -12.59 3.66 2.64
N ILE A 365 -12.33 2.89 1.56
CA ILE A 365 -11.04 2.89 0.88
C ILE A 365 -10.79 4.26 0.23
N LEU A 366 -11.80 4.85 -0.41
CA LEU A 366 -11.67 6.07 -1.20
C LEU A 366 -11.36 7.31 -0.36
N ILE A 367 -11.89 7.40 0.87
CA ILE A 367 -11.72 8.58 1.72
C ILE A 367 -10.24 9.03 1.84
N PRO A 368 -9.27 8.20 2.21
CA PRO A 368 -7.87 8.63 2.26
C PRO A 368 -7.24 8.95 0.90
N PHE A 369 -7.83 8.50 -0.22
CA PHE A 369 -7.30 8.80 -1.56
C PHE A 369 -7.53 10.25 -1.97
N PHE A 370 -8.55 10.90 -1.42
CA PHE A 370 -8.82 12.31 -1.67
C PHE A 370 -8.77 13.19 -0.42
N ALA A 371 -8.67 12.59 0.78
CA ALA A 371 -8.58 13.33 2.03
C ALA A 371 -7.36 14.24 2.02
N LEU A 372 -7.61 15.52 2.24
CA LEU A 372 -6.57 16.53 2.14
C LEU A 372 -5.56 16.40 3.28
N PRO A 373 -4.26 16.48 2.99
CA PRO A 373 -3.21 16.44 4.00
C PRO A 373 -3.09 17.76 4.78
N PHE A 374 -4.16 18.24 5.31
CA PHE A 374 -4.23 19.50 6.04
C PHE A 374 -3.89 19.31 7.53
N ARG A 375 -2.99 20.10 8.08
CA ARG A 375 -2.70 20.11 9.53
C ARG A 375 -3.74 20.97 10.25
N TRP A 376 -4.71 20.33 10.86
CA TRP A 376 -5.68 21.02 11.70
C TRP A 376 -5.17 21.22 13.12
N PHE A 377 -4.48 20.21 13.66
CA PHE A 377 -3.83 20.23 14.97
C PHE A 377 -2.35 19.92 14.82
N SER A 378 -1.50 20.46 15.66
CA SER A 378 -0.04 20.46 15.54
C SER A 378 0.63 19.08 15.33
N ALA A 379 -0.05 17.98 15.63
CA ALA A 379 0.54 16.63 15.59
C ALA A 379 -0.02 15.72 14.51
N ILE A 380 -1.21 15.97 13.93
CA ILE A 380 -1.89 15.02 13.02
C ILE A 380 -2.49 15.76 11.85
N THR A 381 -2.23 15.24 10.66
CA THR A 381 -2.90 15.70 9.43
C THR A 381 -4.28 15.05 9.29
N ILE A 382 -5.23 15.73 8.62
CA ILE A 382 -6.58 15.18 8.39
C ILE A 382 -6.51 13.86 7.64
N ASN A 383 -5.64 13.74 6.64
CA ASN A 383 -5.46 12.47 5.92
C ASN A 383 -4.86 11.37 6.81
N GLY A 384 -3.95 11.69 7.72
CA GLY A 384 -3.44 10.74 8.70
C GLY A 384 -4.56 10.23 9.61
N LEU A 385 -5.38 11.13 10.14
CA LEU A 385 -6.56 10.76 10.95
C LEU A 385 -7.54 9.92 10.13
N ALA A 386 -7.82 10.30 8.89
CA ALA A 386 -8.68 9.53 7.98
C ALA A 386 -8.15 8.11 7.76
N VAL A 387 -6.84 7.94 7.55
CA VAL A 387 -6.20 6.62 7.43
C VAL A 387 -6.40 5.78 8.68
N TYR A 388 -6.18 6.31 9.87
CA TYR A 388 -6.37 5.57 11.13
C TYR A 388 -7.84 5.17 11.34
N LEU A 389 -8.77 6.09 11.17
CA LEU A 389 -10.20 5.83 11.34
C LEU A 389 -10.71 4.83 10.29
N CYS A 390 -10.35 5.00 9.02
CA CYS A 390 -10.74 4.09 7.95
C CYS A 390 -10.12 2.70 8.15
N THR A 391 -8.86 2.59 8.62
CA THR A 391 -8.24 1.32 8.96
C THR A 391 -9.03 0.62 10.07
N ALA A 392 -9.37 1.32 11.15
CA ALA A 392 -10.12 0.77 12.26
C ALA A 392 -11.52 0.27 11.81
N VAL A 393 -12.30 1.15 11.18
CA VAL A 393 -13.66 0.81 10.69
C VAL A 393 -13.63 -0.35 9.72
N MET A 394 -12.73 -0.31 8.74
CA MET A 394 -12.65 -1.34 7.70
C MET A 394 -12.17 -2.68 8.25
N SER A 395 -11.23 -2.69 9.21
CA SER A 395 -10.75 -3.92 9.82
C SER A 395 -11.84 -4.61 10.63
N VAL A 396 -12.63 -3.86 11.42
CA VAL A 396 -13.79 -4.40 12.15
C VAL A 396 -14.81 -5.01 11.18
N TYR A 397 -15.16 -4.24 10.15
CA TYR A 397 -16.16 -4.67 9.18
C TYR A 397 -15.70 -5.90 8.38
N ALA A 398 -14.43 -5.96 7.99
CA ALA A 398 -13.84 -7.08 7.26
C ALA A 398 -13.78 -8.35 8.13
N VAL A 399 -13.41 -8.25 9.40
CA VAL A 399 -13.42 -9.37 10.35
C VAL A 399 -14.85 -9.94 10.47
N ILE A 400 -15.86 -9.08 10.68
CA ILE A 400 -17.25 -9.50 10.78
C ILE A 400 -17.71 -10.18 9.48
N ASP A 401 -17.35 -9.63 8.32
CA ASP A 401 -17.78 -10.15 7.00
C ASP A 401 -17.16 -11.53 6.72
N ILE A 402 -15.88 -11.74 7.05
CA ILE A 402 -15.20 -13.02 6.94
C ILE A 402 -15.83 -14.07 7.86
N LEU A 403 -16.06 -13.72 9.13
CA LEU A 403 -16.68 -14.63 10.10
C LEU A 403 -18.10 -14.99 9.70
N ALA A 404 -18.92 -14.02 9.27
CA ALA A 404 -20.28 -14.25 8.80
C ALA A 404 -20.30 -15.16 7.57
N SER A 405 -19.40 -14.95 6.61
CA SER A 405 -19.28 -15.80 5.42
C SER A 405 -18.89 -17.24 5.77
N TRP A 406 -17.95 -17.41 6.70
CA TRP A 406 -17.51 -18.72 7.17
C TRP A 406 -18.63 -19.48 7.90
N LEU A 407 -19.38 -18.80 8.78
CA LEU A 407 -20.52 -19.40 9.50
C LEU A 407 -21.63 -19.82 8.53
N ARG A 408 -21.93 -19.01 7.50
CA ARG A 408 -22.89 -19.33 6.45
C ARG A 408 -22.49 -20.61 5.72
N LYS A 409 -21.26 -20.67 5.22
CA LYS A 409 -20.72 -21.83 4.50
C LYS A 409 -20.77 -23.12 5.36
N ARG A 410 -20.49 -22.99 6.66
CA ARG A 410 -20.62 -24.14 7.59
C ARG A 410 -22.08 -24.63 7.77
N ARG A 411 -23.03 -23.69 7.82
CA ARG A 411 -24.46 -24.03 7.92
C ARG A 411 -24.95 -24.74 6.66
N GLU A 412 -24.57 -24.22 5.50
CA GLU A 412 -24.89 -24.83 4.20
C GLU A 412 -24.37 -26.28 4.12
N LYS A 413 -23.10 -26.49 4.47
CA LYS A 413 -22.50 -27.84 4.49
C LYS A 413 -23.18 -28.80 5.48
N LYS A 414 -23.61 -28.29 6.66
CA LYS A 414 -24.37 -29.13 7.60
C LYS A 414 -25.75 -29.49 7.06
N ALA A 415 -26.43 -28.55 6.40
CA ALA A 415 -27.74 -28.78 5.80
C ALA A 415 -27.68 -29.79 4.64
N GLU A 416 -26.60 -29.83 3.89
CA GLU A 416 -26.36 -30.85 2.85
C GLU A 416 -26.20 -32.27 3.46
N ILE A 417 -25.41 -32.38 4.55
CA ILE A 417 -25.18 -33.69 5.23
C ILE A 417 -26.46 -34.26 5.84
N VAL A 418 -27.38 -33.41 6.30
CA VAL A 418 -28.66 -33.86 6.90
C VAL A 418 -29.68 -34.27 5.84
N ARG A 419 -29.49 -33.89 4.57
CA ARG A 419 -30.37 -34.28 3.46
C ARG A 419 -30.00 -35.62 2.81
N PHE A 420 -28.87 -36.21 3.16
CA PHE A 420 -28.44 -37.57 2.82
C PHE A 420 -28.62 -38.51 4.03
#